data_850f8a0fe7844be843f371e99b257181
#
_entry.id   850f8a0fe7844be843f371e99b257181
#
_cell.length_a   1.000
_cell.length_b   1.000
_cell.length_c   1.000
_cell.angle_alpha   90.00
_cell.angle_beta   90.00
_cell.angle_gamma   90.00
#
_symmetry.space_group_name_H-M   'P 1'
#
loop_
_entity.id
_entity.type
_entity.pdbx_description
1 polymer ?
#
loop_
_entity_poly.entity_id
_entity_poly.type
_entity_poly.pdbx_seq_one_letter_code
_entity_poly.pdbx_strand_id
1 'polypeptide(L)'
;MAVRTITCTGEAVAPYLADLARLRTVVFRDYPYRYEGSAEYESEYLTAYARSPRSVFVLALDGDTVVGASTGIPLLDDQPAFQAPFREKGRSLEEVFYFGESVLLRDYRGQGLGHRFFDEREAHARRLGGFALTAFCAVEHADDDPRKPAGYRPNDAFWIKRGYRRQDDLFCTLDWKELGEGAASPHLLRFWLRPLEG
;
A
#
# COMPACT_ATOMS: atom_id res chain seq x y z
N MET A 1 -2.81 9.16 -24.44
CA MET A 1 -3.23 10.39 -23.67
C MET A 1 -2.36 10.46 -22.42
N ALA A 2 -2.21 11.65 -21.81
CA ALA A 2 -1.43 11.74 -20.57
C ALA A 2 -2.24 11.13 -19.41
N VAL A 3 -1.59 10.31 -18.59
CA VAL A 3 -2.21 9.74 -17.38
C VAL A 3 -2.53 10.87 -16.40
N ARG A 4 -3.79 10.98 -16.00
CA ARG A 4 -4.24 11.93 -14.96
C ARG A 4 -4.33 11.24 -13.60
N THR A 5 -4.19 11.99 -12.54
CA THR A 5 -4.44 11.50 -11.17
C THR A 5 -5.63 12.22 -10.56
N ILE A 6 -6.43 11.48 -9.82
CA ILE A 6 -7.51 12.01 -8.98
C ILE A 6 -7.35 11.49 -7.55
N THR A 7 -7.88 12.24 -6.60
CA THR A 7 -7.87 11.86 -5.18
C THR A 7 -9.32 11.77 -4.68
N CYS A 8 -9.67 10.64 -4.07
CA CYS A 8 -10.95 10.41 -3.42
C CYS A 8 -10.72 10.17 -1.92
N THR A 9 -11.69 10.54 -1.09
CA THR A 9 -11.66 10.31 0.37
C THR A 9 -12.90 9.56 0.79
N GLY A 10 -12.74 8.60 1.71
CA GLY A 10 -13.85 7.82 2.24
C GLY A 10 -14.71 7.21 1.13
N GLU A 11 -16.02 7.30 1.29
CA GLU A 11 -16.99 6.70 0.37
C GLU A 11 -17.00 7.28 -1.06
N ALA A 12 -16.35 8.43 -1.30
CA ALA A 12 -16.25 8.99 -2.65
C ALA A 12 -15.48 8.09 -3.64
N VAL A 13 -14.78 7.07 -3.13
CA VAL A 13 -14.11 6.04 -3.95
C VAL A 13 -15.08 4.99 -4.51
N ALA A 14 -16.31 4.92 -4.03
CA ALA A 14 -17.27 3.86 -4.36
C ALA A 14 -17.38 3.54 -5.87
N PRO A 15 -17.40 4.51 -6.79
CA PRO A 15 -17.47 4.22 -8.24
C PRO A 15 -16.28 3.44 -8.79
N TYR A 16 -15.14 3.43 -8.08
CA TYR A 16 -13.88 2.84 -8.53
C TYR A 16 -13.51 1.53 -7.81
N LEU A 17 -14.31 1.09 -6.82
CA LEU A 17 -13.96 -0.09 -6.00
C LEU A 17 -13.74 -1.36 -6.83
N ALA A 18 -14.57 -1.59 -7.85
CA ALA A 18 -14.42 -2.74 -8.73
C ALA A 18 -13.10 -2.70 -9.54
N ASP A 19 -12.73 -1.51 -10.05
CA ASP A 19 -11.46 -1.34 -10.76
C ASP A 19 -10.26 -1.51 -9.84
N LEU A 20 -10.36 -1.02 -8.60
CA LEU A 20 -9.33 -1.18 -7.59
C LEU A 20 -9.14 -2.65 -7.21
N ALA A 21 -10.20 -3.40 -6.97
CA ALA A 21 -10.15 -4.83 -6.69
C ALA A 21 -9.47 -5.60 -7.83
N ARG A 22 -9.87 -5.32 -9.07
CA ARG A 22 -9.24 -5.89 -10.27
C ARG A 22 -7.76 -5.54 -10.34
N LEU A 23 -7.40 -4.27 -10.14
CA LEU A 23 -6.02 -3.79 -10.21
C LEU A 23 -5.13 -4.46 -9.15
N ARG A 24 -5.61 -4.59 -7.91
CA ARG A 24 -4.91 -5.28 -6.82
C ARG A 24 -4.65 -6.73 -7.18
N THR A 25 -5.69 -7.46 -7.63
CA THR A 25 -5.56 -8.85 -8.06
C THR A 25 -4.51 -9.02 -9.17
N VAL A 26 -4.49 -8.13 -10.16
CA VAL A 26 -3.52 -8.19 -11.27
C VAL A 26 -2.11 -7.89 -10.80
N VAL A 27 -1.91 -6.82 -10.01
CA VAL A 27 -0.57 -6.35 -9.64
C VAL A 27 0.07 -7.22 -8.57
N PHE A 28 -0.70 -7.65 -7.57
CA PHE A 28 -0.18 -8.51 -6.51
C PHE A 28 0.07 -9.96 -6.94
N ARG A 29 -0.39 -10.35 -8.12
CA ARG A 29 -0.03 -11.62 -8.73
C ARG A 29 1.45 -11.70 -9.12
N ASP A 30 2.08 -10.55 -9.36
CA ASP A 30 3.52 -10.45 -9.63
C ASP A 30 4.35 -10.67 -8.34
N TYR A 31 5.64 -11.04 -8.53
CA TYR A 31 6.63 -11.00 -7.45
C TYR A 31 6.79 -9.54 -6.95
N PRO A 32 6.88 -9.29 -5.64
CA PRO A 32 7.20 -10.23 -4.56
C PRO A 32 5.99 -10.91 -3.90
N TYR A 33 4.75 -10.49 -4.17
CA TYR A 33 3.56 -10.99 -3.45
C TYR A 33 3.11 -12.35 -3.95
N ARG A 34 3.11 -12.59 -5.27
CA ARG A 34 2.61 -13.83 -5.90
C ARG A 34 1.23 -14.25 -5.41
N TYR A 35 0.45 -13.26 -5.02
CA TYR A 35 -0.82 -13.41 -4.33
C TYR A 35 -1.90 -13.99 -5.25
N GLU A 36 -2.56 -15.03 -4.79
CA GLU A 36 -3.77 -15.59 -5.40
C GLU A 36 -5.01 -15.02 -4.68
N GLY A 37 -5.38 -13.78 -5.04
CA GLY A 37 -6.49 -13.06 -4.44
C GLY A 37 -7.84 -13.47 -4.99
N SER A 38 -8.90 -13.25 -4.18
CA SER A 38 -10.28 -13.35 -4.60
C SER A 38 -10.94 -11.97 -4.70
N ALA A 39 -11.87 -11.82 -5.63
CA ALA A 39 -12.61 -10.56 -5.81
C ALA A 39 -13.42 -10.18 -4.55
N GLU A 40 -13.91 -11.18 -3.83
CA GLU A 40 -14.67 -11.01 -2.59
C GLU A 40 -13.80 -10.39 -1.49
N TYR A 41 -12.62 -10.97 -1.25
CA TYR A 41 -11.67 -10.46 -0.26
C TYR A 41 -11.23 -9.03 -0.58
N GLU A 42 -10.88 -8.77 -1.84
CA GLU A 42 -10.47 -7.44 -2.28
C GLU A 42 -11.58 -6.40 -2.10
N SER A 43 -12.81 -6.77 -2.38
CA SER A 43 -13.98 -5.91 -2.19
C SER A 43 -14.22 -5.58 -0.71
N GLU A 44 -14.11 -6.57 0.19
CA GLU A 44 -14.24 -6.36 1.63
C GLU A 44 -13.14 -5.44 2.18
N TYR A 45 -11.89 -5.71 1.80
CA TYR A 45 -10.73 -4.91 2.20
C TYR A 45 -10.90 -3.44 1.80
N LEU A 46 -11.18 -3.18 0.52
CA LEU A 46 -11.34 -1.82 0.00
C LEU A 46 -12.56 -1.11 0.60
N THR A 47 -13.64 -1.83 0.87
CA THR A 47 -14.82 -1.29 1.54
C THR A 47 -14.51 -0.86 2.97
N ALA A 48 -13.66 -1.61 3.70
CA ALA A 48 -13.21 -1.21 5.03
C ALA A 48 -12.45 0.11 5.01
N TYR A 49 -11.55 0.29 4.03
CA TYR A 49 -10.85 1.57 3.81
C TYR A 49 -11.80 2.71 3.45
N ALA A 50 -12.78 2.46 2.56
CA ALA A 50 -13.76 3.47 2.14
C ALA A 50 -14.66 3.96 3.30
N ARG A 51 -14.87 3.14 4.34
CA ARG A 51 -15.65 3.53 5.52
C ARG A 51 -14.94 4.55 6.42
N SER A 52 -13.61 4.64 6.39
CA SER A 52 -12.90 5.69 7.12
C SER A 52 -13.02 7.01 6.37
N PRO A 53 -13.65 8.04 6.95
CA PRO A 53 -13.78 9.36 6.32
C PRO A 53 -12.42 10.06 6.17
N ARG A 54 -11.40 9.58 6.87
CA ARG A 54 -10.03 10.10 6.84
C ARG A 54 -9.12 9.34 5.88
N SER A 55 -9.62 8.28 5.23
CA SER A 55 -8.86 7.55 4.21
C SER A 55 -8.67 8.38 2.95
N VAL A 56 -7.65 8.04 2.18
CA VAL A 56 -7.38 8.62 0.87
C VAL A 56 -7.09 7.52 -0.15
N PHE A 57 -7.62 7.71 -1.34
CA PHE A 57 -7.35 6.90 -2.52
C PHE A 57 -6.83 7.82 -3.61
N VAL A 58 -5.64 7.56 -4.12
CA VAL A 58 -5.06 8.28 -5.25
C VAL A 58 -5.09 7.36 -6.45
N LEU A 59 -5.85 7.73 -7.47
CA LEU A 59 -6.07 6.92 -8.67
C LEU A 59 -5.33 7.52 -9.86
N ALA A 60 -4.66 6.68 -10.63
CA ALA A 60 -4.10 7.02 -11.93
C ALA A 60 -5.01 6.49 -13.03
N LEU A 61 -5.45 7.37 -13.93
CA LEU A 61 -6.37 7.06 -15.01
C LEU A 61 -5.75 7.36 -16.38
N ASP A 62 -5.86 6.40 -17.29
CA ASP A 62 -5.64 6.61 -18.72
C ASP A 62 -7.01 6.63 -19.41
N GLY A 63 -7.43 7.82 -19.84
CA GLY A 63 -8.83 8.06 -20.17
C GLY A 63 -9.72 7.80 -18.94
N ASP A 64 -10.64 6.85 -19.05
CA ASP A 64 -11.54 6.43 -17.95
C ASP A 64 -11.08 5.12 -17.27
N THR A 65 -9.98 4.54 -17.71
CA THR A 65 -9.46 3.29 -17.17
C THR A 65 -8.54 3.55 -15.98
N VAL A 66 -8.82 2.92 -14.84
CA VAL A 66 -7.92 2.93 -13.69
C VAL A 66 -6.73 2.02 -13.96
N VAL A 67 -5.53 2.60 -14.05
CA VAL A 67 -4.28 1.90 -14.37
C VAL A 67 -3.32 1.84 -13.20
N GLY A 68 -3.60 2.57 -12.14
CA GLY A 68 -2.86 2.56 -10.90
C GLY A 68 -3.65 3.16 -9.75
N ALA A 69 -3.29 2.77 -8.53
CA ALA A 69 -3.90 3.29 -7.32
C ALA A 69 -2.93 3.25 -6.13
N SER A 70 -3.18 4.11 -5.17
CA SER A 70 -2.57 4.00 -3.85
C SER A 70 -3.56 4.44 -2.77
N THR A 71 -3.43 3.86 -1.58
CA THR A 71 -4.32 4.12 -0.46
C THR A 71 -3.57 4.61 0.75
N GLY A 72 -4.27 5.34 1.62
CA GLY A 72 -3.79 5.74 2.93
C GLY A 72 -4.93 5.90 3.92
N ILE A 73 -4.63 5.64 5.19
CA ILE A 73 -5.61 5.66 6.28
C ILE A 73 -4.90 5.97 7.60
N PRO A 74 -5.54 6.64 8.60
CA PRO A 74 -4.98 6.64 9.95
C PRO A 74 -4.75 5.22 10.44
N LEU A 75 -3.58 4.92 11.00
CA LEU A 75 -3.27 3.56 11.46
C LEU A 75 -4.28 3.04 12.50
N LEU A 76 -4.88 3.96 13.26
CA LEU A 76 -5.93 3.62 14.25
C LEU A 76 -7.19 3.04 13.59
N ASP A 77 -7.45 3.40 12.32
CA ASP A 77 -8.64 2.94 11.58
C ASP A 77 -8.36 1.66 10.74
N ASP A 78 -7.09 1.19 10.71
CA ASP A 78 -6.67 0.02 9.93
C ASP A 78 -6.77 -1.28 10.74
N GLN A 79 -6.43 -2.39 10.13
CA GLN A 79 -6.52 -3.73 10.71
C GLN A 79 -5.60 -3.90 11.94
N PRO A 80 -6.03 -4.69 12.95
CA PRO A 80 -5.22 -4.97 14.14
C PRO A 80 -3.82 -5.51 13.85
N ALA A 81 -3.65 -6.27 12.77
CA ALA A 81 -2.36 -6.83 12.37
C ALA A 81 -1.29 -5.76 12.11
N PHE A 82 -1.68 -4.60 11.53
CA PHE A 82 -0.76 -3.48 11.32
C PHE A 82 -0.56 -2.62 12.56
N GLN A 83 -1.54 -2.60 13.46
CA GLN A 83 -1.48 -1.82 14.71
C GLN A 83 -0.63 -2.49 15.79
N ALA A 84 -0.70 -3.82 15.90
CA ALA A 84 -0.09 -4.59 16.98
C ALA A 84 1.41 -4.30 17.16
N PRO A 85 2.26 -4.28 16.10
CA PRO A 85 3.69 -4.02 16.25
C PRO A 85 3.99 -2.63 16.85
N PHE A 86 3.19 -1.63 16.51
CA PHE A 86 3.35 -0.27 17.07
C PHE A 86 2.98 -0.24 18.55
N ARG A 87 1.86 -0.90 18.94
CA ARG A 87 1.45 -1.00 20.34
C ARG A 87 2.50 -1.71 21.19
N GLU A 88 3.03 -2.83 20.71
CA GLU A 88 4.07 -3.62 21.39
C GLU A 88 5.35 -2.82 21.63
N LYS A 89 5.65 -1.87 20.75
CA LYS A 89 6.78 -0.95 20.89
C LYS A 89 6.43 0.34 21.65
N GLY A 90 5.22 0.46 22.21
CA GLY A 90 4.79 1.66 22.92
C GLY A 90 4.66 2.91 22.05
N ARG A 91 4.47 2.74 20.73
CA ARG A 91 4.30 3.86 19.79
C ARG A 91 2.82 4.24 19.68
N SER A 92 2.54 5.56 19.63
CA SER A 92 1.19 6.08 19.42
C SER A 92 0.67 5.70 18.02
N LEU A 93 -0.52 5.10 17.96
CA LEU A 93 -1.19 4.83 16.69
C LEU A 93 -1.83 6.08 16.09
N GLU A 94 -2.25 7.01 16.95
CA GLU A 94 -2.95 8.24 16.57
C GLU A 94 -2.06 9.17 15.74
N GLU A 95 -0.73 9.08 15.95
CA GLU A 95 0.27 9.90 15.27
C GLU A 95 0.76 9.30 13.95
N VAL A 96 0.21 8.16 13.52
CA VAL A 96 0.67 7.45 12.31
C VAL A 96 -0.39 7.47 11.23
N PHE A 97 -0.04 8.01 10.07
CA PHE A 97 -0.82 7.85 8.84
C PHE A 97 -0.22 6.70 8.01
N TYR A 98 -0.99 5.63 7.82
CA TYR A 98 -0.54 4.42 7.19
C TYR A 98 -0.88 4.39 5.70
N PHE A 99 0.07 3.99 4.87
CA PHE A 99 -0.10 3.77 3.43
C PHE A 99 -0.31 2.29 3.16
N GLY A 100 -1.54 1.94 2.77
CA GLY A 100 -1.93 0.55 2.58
C GLY A 100 -1.22 -0.10 1.40
N GLU A 101 -1.44 0.42 0.21
CA GLU A 101 -0.78 -0.10 -1.00
C GLU A 101 -0.44 0.99 -2.00
N SER A 102 0.41 0.61 -2.94
CA SER A 102 0.64 1.32 -4.19
C SER A 102 0.72 0.29 -5.31
N VAL A 103 -0.29 0.24 -6.15
CA VAL A 103 -0.41 -0.70 -7.27
C VAL A 103 -0.42 0.06 -8.58
N LEU A 104 0.35 -0.40 -9.57
CA LEU A 104 0.47 0.25 -10.87
C LEU A 104 0.74 -0.82 -11.93
N LEU A 105 -0.07 -0.81 -12.99
CA LEU A 105 0.16 -1.68 -14.13
C LEU A 105 1.54 -1.46 -14.72
N ARG A 106 2.15 -2.53 -15.20
CA ARG A 106 3.56 -2.57 -15.62
C ARG A 106 3.91 -1.49 -16.64
N ASP A 107 3.05 -1.31 -17.64
CA ASP A 107 3.27 -0.39 -18.76
C ASP A 107 3.25 1.10 -18.36
N TYR A 108 2.75 1.40 -17.16
CA TYR A 108 2.68 2.75 -16.60
C TYR A 108 3.79 3.04 -15.56
N ARG A 109 4.66 2.07 -15.28
CA ARG A 109 5.78 2.24 -14.35
C ARG A 109 6.87 3.13 -14.98
N GLY A 110 7.69 3.74 -14.12
CA GLY A 110 8.81 4.60 -14.59
C GLY A 110 8.41 6.01 -15.05
N GLN A 111 7.13 6.37 -14.98
CA GLN A 111 6.59 7.67 -15.46
C GLN A 111 6.34 8.67 -14.31
N GLY A 112 6.94 8.46 -13.13
CA GLY A 112 6.80 9.37 -11.98
C GLY A 112 5.53 9.17 -11.14
N LEU A 113 4.59 8.30 -11.54
CA LEU A 113 3.33 8.07 -10.82
C LEU A 113 3.54 7.59 -9.37
N GLY A 114 4.57 6.77 -9.13
CA GLY A 114 4.93 6.37 -7.77
C GLY A 114 5.25 7.56 -6.85
N HIS A 115 6.00 8.56 -7.35
CA HIS A 115 6.24 9.80 -6.59
C HIS A 115 4.94 10.53 -6.29
N ARG A 116 4.08 10.69 -7.29
CA ARG A 116 2.80 11.37 -7.13
C ARG A 116 1.89 10.66 -6.11
N PHE A 117 1.87 9.33 -6.09
CA PHE A 117 1.13 8.58 -5.08
C PHE A 117 1.58 8.90 -3.65
N PHE A 118 2.88 9.00 -3.43
CA PHE A 118 3.41 9.41 -2.12
C PHE A 118 3.07 10.86 -1.79
N ASP A 119 3.29 11.78 -2.74
CA ASP A 119 3.07 13.21 -2.55
C ASP A 119 1.61 13.51 -2.16
N GLU A 120 0.64 12.91 -2.85
CA GLU A 120 -0.79 13.11 -2.58
C GLU A 120 -1.21 12.54 -1.21
N ARG A 121 -0.71 11.34 -0.83
CA ARG A 121 -1.00 10.77 0.49
C ARG A 121 -0.36 11.56 1.63
N GLU A 122 0.88 11.98 1.46
CA GLU A 122 1.58 12.83 2.43
C GLU A 122 0.86 14.19 2.57
N ALA A 123 0.45 14.81 1.45
CA ALA A 123 -0.31 16.05 1.47
C ALA A 123 -1.68 15.88 2.16
N HIS A 124 -2.34 14.75 1.95
CA HIS A 124 -3.60 14.44 2.63
C HIS A 124 -3.40 14.30 4.15
N ALA A 125 -2.40 13.56 4.58
CA ALA A 125 -2.08 13.41 6.00
C ALA A 125 -1.77 14.76 6.67
N ARG A 126 -1.02 15.66 5.98
CA ARG A 126 -0.76 17.02 6.48
C ARG A 126 -2.04 17.85 6.62
N ARG A 127 -2.94 17.77 5.61
CA ARG A 127 -4.22 18.50 5.66
C ARG A 127 -5.12 18.06 6.82
N LEU A 128 -5.12 16.76 7.13
CA LEU A 128 -5.86 16.24 8.28
C LEU A 128 -5.25 16.70 9.61
N GLY A 129 -3.93 16.80 9.65
CA GLY A 129 -3.19 17.17 10.87
C GLY A 129 -3.14 16.05 11.92
N GLY A 130 -2.31 16.25 12.94
CA GLY A 130 -2.18 15.32 14.06
C GLY A 130 -1.29 14.11 13.84
N PHE A 131 -0.75 13.91 12.62
CA PHE A 131 0.16 12.82 12.33
C PHE A 131 1.61 13.30 12.38
N ALA A 132 2.44 12.59 13.14
CA ALA A 132 3.90 12.80 13.21
C ALA A 132 4.67 11.95 12.22
N LEU A 133 4.08 10.83 11.77
CA LEU A 133 4.72 9.82 10.92
C LEU A 133 3.81 9.40 9.78
N THR A 134 4.43 9.09 8.63
CA THR A 134 3.86 8.20 7.63
C THR A 134 4.55 6.85 7.67
N ALA A 135 3.80 5.77 7.48
CA ALA A 135 4.30 4.40 7.53
C ALA A 135 3.68 3.54 6.44
N PHE A 136 4.37 2.51 6.02
CA PHE A 136 3.86 1.39 5.24
C PHE A 136 4.68 0.14 5.57
N CYS A 137 4.20 -1.04 5.20
CA CYS A 137 5.01 -2.25 5.25
C CYS A 137 5.17 -2.88 3.87
N ALA A 138 6.23 -3.65 3.72
CA ALA A 138 6.57 -4.37 2.49
C ALA A 138 7.00 -5.80 2.83
N VAL A 139 6.57 -6.76 1.98
CA VAL A 139 6.93 -8.16 2.14
C VAL A 139 8.44 -8.34 2.00
N GLU A 140 9.01 -9.17 2.84
CA GLU A 140 10.42 -9.57 2.79
C GLU A 140 10.56 -10.99 2.23
N HIS A 141 11.54 -11.15 1.37
CA HIS A 141 12.02 -12.45 0.90
C HIS A 141 13.53 -12.54 1.06
N ALA A 142 14.05 -13.75 1.12
CA ALA A 142 15.49 -13.98 1.08
C ALA A 142 16.08 -13.46 -0.24
N ASP A 143 17.33 -12.99 -0.18
CA ASP A 143 18.01 -12.44 -1.37
C ASP A 143 18.17 -13.47 -2.48
N ASP A 144 18.28 -14.74 -2.11
CA ASP A 144 18.44 -15.92 -2.96
C ASP A 144 17.11 -16.64 -3.27
N ASP A 145 15.96 -15.99 -3.06
CA ASP A 145 14.65 -16.58 -3.36
C ASP A 145 14.61 -17.04 -4.84
N PRO A 146 14.46 -18.36 -5.10
CA PRO A 146 14.48 -18.90 -6.47
C PRO A 146 13.30 -18.42 -7.33
N ARG A 147 12.26 -17.86 -6.72
CA ARG A 147 11.08 -17.31 -7.39
C ARG A 147 11.30 -15.87 -7.88
N LYS A 148 12.39 -15.24 -7.45
CA LYS A 148 12.74 -13.86 -7.83
C LYS A 148 13.05 -13.78 -9.33
N PRO A 149 12.28 -13.00 -10.11
CA PRO A 149 12.51 -12.89 -11.53
C PRO A 149 13.86 -12.26 -11.85
N ALA A 150 14.50 -12.70 -12.94
CA ALA A 150 15.70 -12.05 -13.44
C ALA A 150 15.42 -10.57 -13.73
N GLY A 151 16.27 -9.68 -13.22
CA GLY A 151 16.11 -8.24 -13.37
C GLY A 151 15.09 -7.59 -12.43
N TYR A 152 14.52 -8.32 -11.48
CA TYR A 152 13.68 -7.72 -10.43
C TYR A 152 14.47 -6.66 -9.65
N ARG A 153 13.87 -5.52 -9.48
CA ARG A 153 14.42 -4.41 -8.69
C ARG A 153 13.50 -4.11 -7.52
N PRO A 154 13.96 -4.29 -6.28
CA PRO A 154 13.19 -3.90 -5.09
C PRO A 154 12.98 -2.38 -5.07
N ASN A 155 11.93 -1.96 -4.38
CA ASN A 155 11.58 -0.54 -4.27
C ASN A 155 12.38 0.20 -3.17
N ASP A 156 13.25 -0.48 -2.45
CA ASP A 156 14.01 0.05 -1.31
C ASP A 156 14.74 1.35 -1.66
N ALA A 157 15.48 1.37 -2.77
CA ALA A 157 16.19 2.57 -3.22
C ALA A 157 15.24 3.76 -3.49
N PHE A 158 14.04 3.49 -4.00
CA PHE A 158 13.01 4.49 -4.20
C PHE A 158 12.49 5.04 -2.87
N TRP A 159 12.19 4.15 -1.89
CA TRP A 159 11.72 4.55 -0.57
C TRP A 159 12.77 5.32 0.23
N ILE A 160 14.04 4.86 0.20
CA ILE A 160 15.18 5.56 0.82
C ILE A 160 15.32 6.97 0.24
N LYS A 161 15.25 7.12 -1.09
CA LYS A 161 15.31 8.42 -1.75
C LYS A 161 14.17 9.35 -1.34
N ARG A 162 13.02 8.81 -0.96
CA ARG A 162 11.89 9.56 -0.41
C ARG A 162 12.01 9.87 1.09
N GLY A 163 13.09 9.43 1.74
CA GLY A 163 13.35 9.67 3.16
C GLY A 163 12.72 8.62 4.10
N TYR A 164 12.17 7.53 3.57
CA TYR A 164 11.70 6.43 4.39
C TYR A 164 12.86 5.60 4.91
N ARG A 165 12.73 5.12 6.14
CA ARG A 165 13.72 4.28 6.81
C ARG A 165 13.09 2.96 7.19
N ARG A 166 13.72 1.86 6.80
CA ARG A 166 13.36 0.51 7.21
C ARG A 166 13.55 0.36 8.72
N GLN A 167 12.60 -0.29 9.37
CA GLN A 167 12.62 -0.56 10.81
C GLN A 167 12.92 -2.04 11.03
N ASP A 168 14.12 -2.36 11.50
CA ASP A 168 14.54 -3.76 11.66
C ASP A 168 13.77 -4.50 12.75
N ASP A 169 13.23 -3.79 13.72
CA ASP A 169 12.50 -4.31 14.86
C ASP A 169 10.97 -4.11 14.79
N LEU A 170 10.46 -3.63 13.67
CA LEU A 170 9.02 -3.39 13.48
C LEU A 170 8.52 -4.15 12.23
N PHE A 171 7.74 -5.19 12.47
CA PHE A 171 7.21 -6.06 11.42
C PHE A 171 5.87 -6.66 11.83
N CYS A 172 5.09 -7.08 10.85
CA CYS A 172 3.90 -7.89 11.05
C CYS A 172 3.95 -9.14 10.17
N THR A 173 3.05 -10.06 10.42
CA THR A 173 2.84 -11.26 9.59
C THR A 173 1.41 -11.26 9.09
N LEU A 174 1.24 -11.49 7.80
CA LEU A 174 -0.05 -11.67 7.15
C LEU A 174 -0.08 -12.99 6.41
N ASP A 175 -1.22 -13.65 6.45
CA ASP A 175 -1.42 -14.89 5.73
C ASP A 175 -2.08 -14.63 4.39
N TRP A 176 -1.50 -15.16 3.32
CA TRP A 176 -2.14 -15.23 2.01
C TRP A 176 -1.69 -16.46 1.25
N LYS A 177 -2.51 -16.84 0.27
CA LYS A 177 -2.19 -17.92 -0.64
C LYS A 177 -1.35 -17.40 -1.80
N GLU A 178 -0.16 -17.98 -1.99
CA GLU A 178 0.64 -17.72 -3.19
C GLU A 178 0.17 -18.56 -4.38
N LEU A 179 0.47 -18.08 -5.56
CA LEU A 179 0.21 -18.79 -6.80
C LEU A 179 0.89 -20.18 -6.81
N GLY A 180 0.09 -21.20 -7.03
CA GLY A 180 0.54 -22.59 -7.09
C GLY A 180 0.63 -23.29 -5.74
N GLU A 181 0.28 -22.64 -4.64
CA GLU A 181 0.19 -23.26 -3.33
C GLU A 181 -1.22 -23.79 -3.04
N GLY A 182 -1.31 -24.82 -2.18
CA GLY A 182 -2.58 -25.44 -1.79
C GLY A 182 -3.33 -24.66 -0.71
N ALA A 183 -2.62 -23.89 0.11
CA ALA A 183 -3.15 -23.17 1.28
C ALA A 183 -2.45 -21.82 1.47
N ALA A 184 -3.04 -20.96 2.30
CA ALA A 184 -2.40 -19.72 2.75
C ALA A 184 -1.20 -20.04 3.65
N SER A 185 -0.16 -19.24 3.56
CA SER A 185 1.04 -19.30 4.38
C SER A 185 1.39 -17.92 4.95
N PRO A 186 2.10 -17.85 6.10
CA PRO A 186 2.47 -16.60 6.72
C PRO A 186 3.61 -15.90 5.94
N HIS A 187 3.47 -14.60 5.75
CA HIS A 187 4.48 -13.75 5.12
C HIS A 187 4.86 -12.61 6.04
N LEU A 188 6.16 -12.37 6.16
CA LEU A 188 6.70 -11.30 6.98
C LEU A 188 6.70 -9.99 6.18
N LEU A 189 6.16 -8.94 6.78
CA LEU A 189 6.15 -7.59 6.22
C LEU A 189 6.90 -6.64 7.16
N ARG A 190 7.91 -5.94 6.65
CA ARG A 190 8.73 -5.01 7.38
C ARG A 190 8.23 -3.58 7.20
N PHE A 191 8.14 -2.82 8.30
CA PHE A 191 7.70 -1.43 8.25
C PHE A 191 8.81 -0.48 7.81
N TRP A 192 8.37 0.53 7.09
CA TRP A 192 9.15 1.69 6.67
C TRP A 192 8.46 2.95 7.19
N LEU A 193 9.22 3.81 7.85
CA LEU A 193 8.70 5.01 8.47
C LEU A 193 9.41 6.25 7.96
N ARG A 194 8.65 7.35 7.91
CA ARG A 194 9.17 8.68 7.64
C ARG A 194 8.47 9.71 8.54
N PRO A 195 9.22 10.63 9.21
CA PRO A 195 8.60 11.78 9.84
C PRO A 195 7.79 12.60 8.83
N LEU A 196 6.60 13.01 9.22
CA LEU A 196 5.74 13.88 8.44
C LEU A 196 5.99 15.32 8.93
N GLU A 197 6.99 15.97 8.32
CA GLU A 197 7.24 17.39 8.58
C GLU A 197 6.05 18.22 8.09
N GLY A 198 5.70 19.26 8.88
CA GLY A 198 4.55 20.13 8.63
C GLY A 198 4.70 21.01 7.38
#